data_3a12ff98854a1ce8c7ba28e66311b4ca
#
_entry.id   3a12ff98854a1ce8c7ba28e66311b4ca
#
_cell.length_a   1.000
_cell.length_b   1.000
_cell.length_c   1.000
_cell.angle_alpha   90.00
_cell.angle_beta   90.00
_cell.angle_gamma   90.00
#
_symmetry.space_group_name_H-M   'P 1'
#
loop_
_entity.id
_entity.type
_entity.pdbx_description
1 polymer ?
#
loop_
_entity_poly.entity_id
_entity_poly.type
_entity_poly.pdbx_seq_one_letter_code
_entity_poly.pdbx_strand_id
1 'polypeptide(L)'
;NYQYLKEYLPVRYQANAQQLADRQTCYNFKDGYLNDEVKSGFLNKIQEITNGEKTGWAICFIPASTKSKTQTRYKKLAEAIQAAGYKVAINAIYNEHDHEAGHLTGKTGNPIEGFGFNASDIAGKKLIVIDDIITRGRTFQMVAEKLETMGAASVTGLFLAKTFNPDYHPYYDPTDDYEPEDYYDPSDYYEEEETYDNYNGSYAQDVEGWSDQDIDDVFDGDPDAYWNID
;
A
#
# COMPACT_ATOMS: atom_id res chain seq x y z
N ASN A 1 3.26 11.20 -6.99
CA ASN A 1 1.94 11.77 -6.70
C ASN A 1 0.91 10.65 -6.52
N TYR A 2 0.02 10.76 -5.50
CA TYR A 2 -1.03 9.76 -5.27
C TYR A 2 -2.30 10.38 -4.68
N GLN A 3 -3.41 9.63 -4.79
CA GLN A 3 -4.70 9.92 -4.17
C GLN A 3 -5.24 8.65 -3.48
N TYR A 4 -6.18 8.82 -2.56
CA TYR A 4 -6.84 7.72 -1.86
C TYR A 4 -8.31 8.06 -1.59
N LEU A 5 -9.12 7.03 -1.28
CA LEU A 5 -10.56 7.18 -1.04
C LEU A 5 -10.87 7.34 0.43
N LYS A 6 -10.21 6.60 1.30
CA LYS A 6 -10.51 6.48 2.73
C LYS A 6 -9.24 6.60 3.58
N GLU A 7 -9.44 6.78 4.87
CA GLU A 7 -8.38 6.62 5.87
C GLU A 7 -8.47 5.24 6.50
N TYR A 8 -7.34 4.60 6.73
CA TYR A 8 -7.21 3.34 7.43
C TYR A 8 -6.55 3.57 8.78
N LEU A 9 -7.30 3.35 9.87
CA LEU A 9 -6.75 3.41 11.21
C LEU A 9 -6.22 2.02 11.60
N PRO A 10 -4.92 1.84 11.89
CA PRO A 10 -4.36 0.57 12.31
C PRO A 10 -5.06 -0.03 13.53
N VAL A 11 -5.06 -1.37 13.65
CA VAL A 11 -5.83 -2.12 14.66
C VAL A 11 -5.39 -1.79 16.08
N ARG A 12 -4.13 -1.47 16.27
CA ARG A 12 -3.58 -1.05 17.57
C ARG A 12 -4.28 0.16 18.19
N TYR A 13 -5.00 0.96 17.38
CA TYR A 13 -5.75 2.12 17.86
C TYR A 13 -7.19 1.79 18.10
N GLN A 14 -7.74 2.36 19.19
CA GLN A 14 -9.17 2.27 19.45
C GLN A 14 -9.96 3.00 18.35
N ALA A 15 -10.79 2.27 17.64
CA ALA A 15 -11.53 2.76 16.50
C ALA A 15 -12.99 3.04 16.84
N ASN A 16 -13.55 4.11 16.26
CA ASN A 16 -14.98 4.36 16.25
C ASN A 16 -15.69 3.48 15.21
N ALA A 17 -17.03 3.52 15.19
CA ALA A 17 -17.84 2.70 14.30
C ALA A 17 -17.52 2.91 12.80
N GLN A 18 -17.23 4.15 12.38
CA GLN A 18 -16.87 4.45 10.99
C GLN A 18 -15.49 3.87 10.64
N GLN A 19 -14.52 4.02 11.51
CA GLN A 19 -13.18 3.48 11.30
C GLN A 19 -13.17 1.95 11.24
N LEU A 20 -14.00 1.29 12.07
CA LEU A 20 -14.21 -0.16 11.97
C LEU A 20 -14.82 -0.56 10.63
N ALA A 21 -15.81 0.19 10.14
CA ALA A 21 -16.41 -0.06 8.83
C ALA A 21 -15.41 0.16 7.68
N ASP A 22 -14.54 1.16 7.80
CA ASP A 22 -13.50 1.42 6.79
C ASP A 22 -12.42 0.33 6.79
N ARG A 23 -12.00 -0.20 7.96
CA ARG A 23 -11.15 -1.40 8.05
C ARG A 23 -11.81 -2.60 7.36
N GLN A 24 -13.07 -2.88 7.70
CA GLN A 24 -13.79 -3.99 7.08
C GLN A 24 -13.91 -3.83 5.57
N THR A 25 -14.05 -2.60 5.09
CA THR A 25 -14.07 -2.29 3.65
C THR A 25 -12.73 -2.65 3.00
N CYS A 26 -11.59 -2.34 3.63
CA CYS A 26 -10.27 -2.72 3.14
C CYS A 26 -10.09 -4.24 3.09
N TYR A 27 -10.49 -4.97 4.14
CA TYR A 27 -10.43 -6.43 4.15
C TYR A 27 -11.30 -7.05 3.06
N ASN A 28 -12.54 -6.60 2.94
CA ASN A 28 -13.45 -7.05 1.89
C ASN A 28 -12.87 -6.82 0.49
N PHE A 29 -12.21 -5.69 0.26
CA PHE A 29 -11.58 -5.39 -1.02
C PHE A 29 -10.41 -6.34 -1.31
N LYS A 30 -9.57 -6.64 -0.32
CA LYS A 30 -8.49 -7.63 -0.45
C LYS A 30 -9.02 -9.00 -0.87
N ASP A 31 -10.17 -9.39 -0.34
CA ASP A 31 -10.86 -10.64 -0.67
C ASP A 31 -11.66 -10.59 -1.98
N GLY A 32 -11.53 -9.50 -2.75
CA GLY A 32 -12.22 -9.32 -4.02
C GLY A 32 -13.68 -8.88 -3.91
N TYR A 33 -14.06 -8.36 -2.74
CA TYR A 33 -15.40 -7.81 -2.54
C TYR A 33 -15.40 -6.32 -2.92
N LEU A 34 -16.13 -5.99 -3.96
CA LEU A 34 -16.26 -4.62 -4.44
C LEU A 34 -17.70 -4.14 -4.25
N ASN A 35 -17.95 -3.28 -3.27
CA ASN A 35 -19.24 -2.65 -3.10
C ASN A 35 -19.39 -1.43 -4.03
N ASP A 36 -20.62 -0.92 -4.17
CA ASP A 36 -20.91 0.19 -5.09
C ASP A 36 -20.25 1.51 -4.66
N GLU A 37 -20.06 1.75 -3.37
CA GLU A 37 -19.38 2.94 -2.85
C GLU A 37 -17.92 2.95 -3.28
N VAL A 38 -17.18 1.87 -3.01
CA VAL A 38 -15.77 1.73 -3.40
C VAL A 38 -15.60 1.77 -4.92
N LYS A 39 -16.46 1.05 -5.64
CA LYS A 39 -16.46 1.08 -7.12
C LYS A 39 -16.62 2.50 -7.65
N SER A 40 -17.64 3.22 -7.19
CA SER A 40 -17.91 4.59 -7.63
C SER A 40 -16.78 5.53 -7.20
N GLY A 41 -16.23 5.35 -6.00
CA GLY A 41 -15.08 6.12 -5.52
C GLY A 41 -13.87 6.02 -6.45
N PHE A 42 -13.48 4.79 -6.81
CA PHE A 42 -12.38 4.58 -7.76
C PHE A 42 -12.68 5.20 -9.13
N LEU A 43 -13.85 4.99 -9.68
CA LEU A 43 -14.22 5.53 -11.00
C LEU A 43 -14.23 7.06 -11.02
N ASN A 44 -14.74 7.70 -9.97
CA ASN A 44 -14.73 9.16 -9.83
C ASN A 44 -13.29 9.69 -9.74
N LYS A 45 -12.43 9.06 -8.93
CA LYS A 45 -11.03 9.46 -8.82
C LYS A 45 -10.25 9.26 -10.12
N ILE A 46 -10.48 8.17 -10.82
CA ILE A 46 -9.90 7.96 -12.15
C ILE A 46 -10.34 9.08 -13.11
N GLN A 47 -11.61 9.45 -13.09
CA GLN A 47 -12.12 10.53 -13.93
C GLN A 47 -11.51 11.90 -13.56
N GLU A 48 -11.31 12.18 -12.27
CA GLU A 48 -10.62 13.40 -11.81
C GLU A 48 -9.15 13.41 -12.27
N ILE A 49 -8.40 12.34 -12.04
CA ILE A 49 -6.99 12.24 -12.41
C ILE A 49 -6.79 12.40 -13.91
N THR A 50 -7.68 11.82 -14.69
CA THR A 50 -7.59 11.84 -16.15
C THR A 50 -8.24 13.06 -16.80
N ASN A 51 -8.94 13.92 -16.04
CA ASN A 51 -9.84 14.95 -16.54
C ASN A 51 -10.87 14.42 -17.55
N GLY A 52 -11.30 13.15 -17.36
CA GLY A 52 -12.20 12.46 -18.26
C GLY A 52 -11.56 11.95 -19.56
N GLU A 53 -10.29 12.21 -19.80
CA GLU A 53 -9.54 11.66 -20.95
C GLU A 53 -9.35 10.16 -20.78
N LYS A 54 -9.61 9.39 -21.84
CA LYS A 54 -9.41 7.94 -21.85
C LYS A 54 -8.21 7.51 -22.69
N THR A 55 -7.86 8.32 -23.66
CA THR A 55 -6.75 8.05 -24.57
C THR A 55 -5.40 8.39 -23.90
N GLY A 56 -4.42 7.55 -24.11
CA GLY A 56 -3.07 7.73 -23.55
C GLY A 56 -2.92 7.31 -22.07
N TRP A 57 -4.03 7.00 -21.39
CA TRP A 57 -4.04 6.45 -20.05
C TRP A 57 -4.12 4.93 -20.04
N ALA A 58 -3.47 4.31 -19.09
CA ALA A 58 -3.66 2.91 -18.75
C ALA A 58 -3.67 2.73 -17.23
N ILE A 59 -4.50 1.82 -16.76
CA ILE A 59 -4.67 1.55 -15.35
C ILE A 59 -4.08 0.17 -15.06
N CYS A 60 -3.18 0.11 -14.09
CA CYS A 60 -2.54 -1.12 -13.64
C CYS A 60 -2.64 -1.27 -12.13
N PHE A 61 -2.22 -2.41 -11.60
CA PHE A 61 -2.37 -2.75 -10.20
C PHE A 61 -1.04 -3.22 -9.63
N ILE A 62 -0.78 -2.91 -8.37
CA ILE A 62 0.30 -3.55 -7.62
C ILE A 62 -0.16 -4.98 -7.33
N PRO A 63 0.61 -6.01 -7.73
CA PRO A 63 0.17 -7.38 -7.53
C PRO A 63 0.19 -7.78 -6.05
N ALA A 64 -0.78 -8.58 -5.64
CA ALA A 64 -0.74 -9.31 -4.37
C ALA A 64 0.33 -10.41 -4.42
N SER A 65 0.58 -11.13 -3.32
CA SER A 65 1.65 -12.14 -3.24
C SER A 65 1.56 -13.25 -4.30
N THR A 66 0.37 -13.57 -4.75
CA THR A 66 0.16 -14.58 -5.79
C THR A 66 -0.67 -14.05 -6.96
N LYS A 67 -0.51 -14.65 -8.13
CA LYS A 67 -1.34 -14.34 -9.32
C LYS A 67 -2.82 -14.55 -9.05
N SER A 68 -3.15 -15.61 -8.32
CA SER A 68 -4.55 -15.92 -7.96
C SER A 68 -5.14 -14.84 -7.07
N LYS A 69 -4.43 -14.40 -6.03
CA LYS A 69 -4.88 -13.33 -5.13
C LYS A 69 -5.00 -12.00 -5.86
N THR A 70 -4.04 -11.64 -6.72
CA THR A 70 -4.10 -10.45 -7.57
C THR A 70 -5.37 -10.47 -8.44
N GLN A 71 -5.66 -11.59 -9.07
CA GLN A 71 -6.83 -11.73 -9.90
C GLN A 71 -8.13 -11.63 -9.08
N THR A 72 -8.20 -12.29 -7.92
CA THR A 72 -9.37 -12.23 -7.04
C THR A 72 -9.63 -10.80 -6.59
N ARG A 73 -8.60 -10.10 -6.10
CA ARG A 73 -8.69 -8.74 -5.57
C ARG A 73 -9.19 -7.75 -6.60
N TYR A 74 -8.62 -7.75 -7.80
CA TYR A 74 -8.83 -6.66 -8.75
C TYR A 74 -9.81 -6.96 -9.88
N LYS A 75 -10.25 -8.21 -10.06
CA LYS A 75 -11.11 -8.61 -11.21
C LYS A 75 -12.33 -7.70 -11.37
N LYS A 76 -13.14 -7.54 -10.34
CA LYS A 76 -14.38 -6.75 -10.41
C LYS A 76 -14.12 -5.27 -10.65
N LEU A 77 -13.05 -4.72 -10.04
CA LEU A 77 -12.68 -3.33 -10.27
C LEU A 77 -12.14 -3.13 -11.69
N ALA A 78 -11.31 -4.02 -12.19
CA ALA A 78 -10.82 -3.99 -13.57
C ALA A 78 -11.96 -4.03 -14.59
N GLU A 79 -12.93 -4.91 -14.40
CA GLU A 79 -14.15 -4.99 -15.23
C GLU A 79 -14.95 -3.68 -15.21
N ALA A 80 -15.13 -3.06 -14.03
CA ALA A 80 -15.82 -1.79 -13.89
C ALA A 80 -15.08 -0.63 -14.58
N ILE A 81 -13.75 -0.59 -14.47
CA ILE A 81 -12.89 0.41 -15.12
C ILE A 81 -12.96 0.24 -16.66
N GLN A 82 -12.91 -0.98 -17.15
CA GLN A 82 -13.05 -1.27 -18.58
C GLN A 82 -14.45 -0.89 -19.10
N ALA A 83 -15.50 -1.19 -18.34
CA ALA A 83 -16.88 -0.79 -18.69
C ALA A 83 -17.05 0.74 -18.73
N ALA A 84 -16.30 1.49 -17.92
CA ALA A 84 -16.22 2.94 -17.96
C ALA A 84 -15.38 3.48 -19.14
N GLY A 85 -14.78 2.59 -19.96
CA GLY A 85 -14.07 2.91 -21.19
C GLY A 85 -12.59 3.22 -21.02
N TYR A 86 -11.99 2.91 -19.88
CA TYR A 86 -10.56 3.05 -19.66
C TYR A 86 -9.79 1.78 -20.02
N LYS A 87 -8.55 1.94 -20.46
CA LYS A 87 -7.65 0.82 -20.70
C LYS A 87 -7.15 0.25 -19.38
N VAL A 88 -7.35 -1.04 -19.16
CA VAL A 88 -6.73 -1.78 -18.05
C VAL A 88 -5.55 -2.58 -18.58
N ALA A 89 -4.39 -2.37 -17.99
CA ALA A 89 -3.15 -3.09 -18.26
C ALA A 89 -2.82 -4.01 -17.08
N ILE A 90 -3.61 -5.08 -16.94
CA ILE A 90 -3.55 -5.99 -15.79
C ILE A 90 -2.18 -6.66 -15.63
N ASN A 91 -1.45 -6.82 -16.70
CA ASN A 91 -0.12 -7.44 -16.73
C ASN A 91 1.02 -6.42 -16.85
N ALA A 92 0.75 -5.12 -16.69
CA ALA A 92 1.82 -4.11 -16.71
C ALA A 92 2.82 -4.34 -15.57
N ILE A 93 2.31 -4.77 -14.40
CA ILE A 93 3.07 -5.21 -13.24
C ILE A 93 2.54 -6.59 -12.86
N TYR A 94 3.41 -7.56 -12.65
CA TYR A 94 3.00 -8.93 -12.33
C TYR A 94 4.04 -9.61 -11.43
N ASN A 95 3.64 -10.68 -10.74
CA ASN A 95 4.59 -11.53 -10.02
C ASN A 95 5.30 -12.46 -11.00
N GLU A 96 6.63 -12.45 -11.01
CA GLU A 96 7.45 -13.42 -11.77
C GLU A 96 7.26 -14.83 -11.20
N HIS A 97 7.20 -14.91 -9.87
CA HIS A 97 6.94 -16.14 -9.13
C HIS A 97 5.83 -15.89 -8.11
N ASP A 98 5.01 -16.91 -7.85
CA ASP A 98 4.09 -16.85 -6.72
C ASP A 98 4.94 -17.01 -5.44
N HIS A 99 4.86 -16.03 -4.55
CA HIS A 99 5.48 -16.08 -3.24
C HIS A 99 4.46 -16.66 -2.25
N GLU A 100 4.84 -17.73 -1.54
CA GLU A 100 4.07 -18.14 -0.37
C GLU A 100 4.31 -17.10 0.73
N ALA A 101 3.23 -16.71 1.40
CA ALA A 101 3.29 -15.84 2.56
C ALA A 101 4.33 -16.38 3.56
N GLY A 102 5.29 -15.56 3.96
CA GLY A 102 6.28 -15.95 4.98
C GLY A 102 7.71 -16.17 4.52
N HIS A 103 8.04 -16.12 3.22
CA HIS A 103 9.41 -16.33 2.75
C HIS A 103 10.13 -15.10 2.18
N LEU A 104 9.61 -13.93 2.35
CA LEU A 104 10.44 -12.72 2.33
C LEU A 104 11.10 -12.58 3.70
N THR A 105 11.84 -13.64 4.09
CA THR A 105 12.67 -13.60 5.29
C THR A 105 13.63 -12.44 5.18
N GLY A 106 13.36 -11.42 5.99
CA GLY A 106 14.26 -10.46 6.56
C GLY A 106 15.62 -10.29 5.92
N LYS A 107 15.71 -9.94 4.64
CA LYS A 107 16.94 -9.47 4.05
C LYS A 107 16.64 -8.40 3.01
N THR A 108 16.77 -7.17 3.51
CA THR A 108 16.97 -6.01 2.66
C THR A 108 15.89 -5.77 1.62
N GLY A 109 14.76 -5.51 2.07
CA GLY A 109 14.02 -4.37 1.81
C GLY A 109 13.78 -3.90 0.39
N ASN A 110 13.79 -4.73 -0.66
CA ASN A 110 13.25 -4.30 -1.94
C ASN A 110 11.81 -4.83 -2.11
N PRO A 111 10.78 -4.02 -1.81
CA PRO A 111 9.39 -4.46 -1.83
C PRO A 111 8.87 -4.82 -3.23
N ILE A 112 9.63 -4.52 -4.29
CA ILE A 112 9.32 -4.90 -5.66
C ILE A 112 10.21 -6.03 -6.20
N GLU A 113 10.98 -6.68 -5.31
CA GLU A 113 11.71 -7.88 -5.68
C GLU A 113 10.73 -8.98 -6.06
N GLY A 114 10.93 -9.58 -7.23
CA GLY A 114 9.99 -10.57 -7.78
C GLY A 114 8.83 -9.98 -8.60
N PHE A 115 8.76 -8.64 -8.76
CA PHE A 115 7.84 -8.05 -9.73
C PHE A 115 8.44 -8.03 -11.12
N GLY A 116 7.69 -8.53 -12.08
CA GLY A 116 7.93 -8.34 -13.50
C GLY A 116 7.17 -7.14 -14.05
N PHE A 117 7.72 -6.53 -15.09
CA PHE A 117 7.16 -5.32 -15.71
C PHE A 117 7.09 -5.48 -17.22
N ASN A 118 5.92 -5.22 -17.82
CA ASN A 118 5.71 -5.34 -19.26
C ASN A 118 5.88 -3.99 -19.96
N ALA A 119 7.01 -3.82 -20.66
CA ALA A 119 7.34 -2.57 -21.34
C ALA A 119 6.28 -2.12 -22.36
N SER A 120 5.60 -3.04 -23.06
CA SER A 120 4.59 -2.69 -24.06
C SER A 120 3.32 -2.07 -23.45
N ASP A 121 3.06 -2.36 -22.18
CA ASP A 121 1.93 -1.80 -21.45
C ASP A 121 2.29 -0.49 -20.72
N ILE A 122 3.59 -0.17 -20.62
CA ILE A 122 4.12 0.96 -19.84
C ILE A 122 4.57 2.11 -20.74
N ALA A 123 5.41 1.83 -21.73
CA ALA A 123 6.11 2.86 -22.49
C ALA A 123 5.15 3.86 -23.16
N GLY A 124 5.41 5.15 -22.96
CA GLY A 124 4.65 6.27 -23.51
C GLY A 124 3.25 6.48 -22.93
N LYS A 125 2.87 5.71 -21.89
CA LYS A 125 1.54 5.82 -21.27
C LYS A 125 1.57 6.67 -20.01
N LYS A 126 0.46 7.38 -19.75
CA LYS A 126 0.14 7.93 -18.44
C LYS A 126 -0.49 6.79 -17.63
N LEU A 127 0.09 6.44 -16.49
CA LEU A 127 -0.33 5.29 -15.70
C LEU A 127 -1.02 5.73 -14.41
N ILE A 128 -2.14 5.06 -14.11
CA ILE A 128 -2.72 5.04 -12.76
C ILE A 128 -2.42 3.67 -12.18
N VAL A 129 -1.66 3.66 -11.08
CA VAL A 129 -1.31 2.46 -10.34
C VAL A 129 -2.23 2.33 -9.14
N ILE A 130 -3.01 1.26 -9.09
CA ILE A 130 -3.99 1.02 -8.03
C ILE A 130 -3.47 -0.03 -7.05
N ASP A 131 -3.70 0.24 -5.76
CA ASP A 131 -3.51 -0.74 -4.69
C ASP A 131 -4.56 -0.55 -3.59
N ASP A 132 -4.57 -1.44 -2.59
CA ASP A 132 -5.53 -1.37 -1.48
C ASP A 132 -5.13 -0.29 -0.46
N ILE A 133 -3.99 -0.41 0.20
CA ILE A 133 -3.59 0.49 1.28
C ILE A 133 -2.19 1.06 1.02
N ILE A 134 -2.05 2.36 1.19
CA ILE A 134 -0.73 3.00 1.21
C ILE A 134 -0.39 3.40 2.65
N THR A 135 0.73 2.88 3.16
CA THR A 135 1.27 3.26 4.48
C THR A 135 2.34 4.34 4.31
N ARG A 136 3.61 3.98 4.31
CA ARG A 136 4.72 4.93 4.03
C ARG A 136 4.96 5.16 2.53
N GLY A 137 4.34 4.35 1.69
CA GLY A 137 4.41 4.50 0.24
C GLY A 137 5.69 4.01 -0.43
N ARG A 138 6.55 3.28 0.28
CA ARG A 138 7.84 2.80 -0.24
C ARG A 138 7.65 1.90 -1.47
N THR A 139 6.75 0.92 -1.40
CA THR A 139 6.44 0.04 -2.53
C THR A 139 5.97 0.84 -3.74
N PHE A 140 5.02 1.75 -3.55
CA PHE A 140 4.53 2.59 -4.63
C PHE A 140 5.63 3.48 -5.21
N GLN A 141 6.47 4.08 -4.38
CA GLN A 141 7.59 4.90 -4.85
C GLN A 141 8.51 4.10 -5.77
N MET A 142 8.94 2.90 -5.35
CA MET A 142 9.83 2.06 -6.15
C MET A 142 9.16 1.55 -7.43
N VAL A 143 7.87 1.22 -7.39
CA VAL A 143 7.08 0.90 -8.58
C VAL A 143 7.05 2.09 -9.52
N ALA A 144 6.73 3.29 -9.04
CA ALA A 144 6.66 4.50 -9.86
C ALA A 144 8.00 4.81 -10.53
N GLU A 145 9.10 4.79 -9.79
CA GLU A 145 10.45 4.98 -10.30
C GLU A 145 10.79 3.94 -11.39
N LYS A 146 10.42 2.68 -11.18
CA LYS A 146 10.63 1.62 -12.17
C LYS A 146 9.82 1.87 -13.45
N LEU A 147 8.55 2.22 -13.31
CA LEU A 147 7.68 2.51 -14.45
C LEU A 147 8.16 3.73 -15.26
N GLU A 148 8.60 4.79 -14.59
CA GLU A 148 9.18 5.98 -15.22
C GLU A 148 10.49 5.63 -15.95
N THR A 149 11.36 4.83 -15.34
CA THR A 149 12.59 4.33 -15.98
C THR A 149 12.29 3.51 -17.25
N MET A 150 11.14 2.82 -17.28
CA MET A 150 10.68 2.05 -18.45
C MET A 150 9.92 2.92 -19.47
N GLY A 151 9.90 4.23 -19.29
CA GLY A 151 9.36 5.18 -20.26
C GLY A 151 7.87 5.49 -20.08
N ALA A 152 7.29 5.28 -18.90
CA ALA A 152 5.97 5.83 -18.59
C ALA A 152 5.99 7.36 -18.71
N ALA A 153 4.96 7.93 -19.33
CA ALA A 153 4.85 9.39 -19.50
C ALA A 153 4.54 10.09 -18.17
N SER A 154 3.81 9.42 -17.29
CA SER A 154 3.56 9.84 -15.91
C SER A 154 3.03 8.66 -15.09
N VAL A 155 3.22 8.72 -13.78
CA VAL A 155 2.68 7.71 -12.84
C VAL A 155 1.95 8.42 -11.71
N THR A 156 0.72 7.98 -11.45
CA THR A 156 -0.11 8.45 -10.32
C THR A 156 -0.64 7.25 -9.56
N GLY A 157 -0.45 7.23 -8.23
CA GLY A 157 -1.02 6.21 -7.37
C GLY A 157 -2.49 6.49 -7.05
N LEU A 158 -3.29 5.44 -6.93
CA LEU A 158 -4.67 5.53 -6.45
C LEU A 158 -4.96 4.37 -5.52
N PHE A 159 -5.22 4.68 -4.26
CA PHE A 159 -5.38 3.69 -3.20
C PHE A 159 -6.80 3.68 -2.65
N LEU A 160 -7.27 2.52 -2.22
CA LEU A 160 -8.52 2.46 -1.47
C LEU A 160 -8.39 3.23 -0.17
N ALA A 161 -7.27 3.06 0.54
CA ALA A 161 -7.06 3.76 1.79
C ALA A 161 -5.62 4.21 1.99
N LYS A 162 -5.44 5.22 2.84
CA LYS A 162 -4.15 5.63 3.39
C LYS A 162 -4.14 5.37 4.87
N THR A 163 -3.08 4.74 5.37
CA THR A 163 -2.87 4.57 6.80
C THR A 163 -2.80 5.93 7.49
N PHE A 164 -3.68 6.11 8.47
CA PHE A 164 -3.71 7.27 9.34
C PHE A 164 -3.05 6.90 10.67
N ASN A 165 -1.99 7.60 11.02
CA ASN A 165 -1.35 7.45 12.33
C ASN A 165 -1.71 8.67 13.22
N PRO A 166 -2.53 8.49 14.27
CA PRO A 166 -2.90 9.58 15.16
C PRO A 166 -1.73 10.22 15.89
N ASP A 167 -0.63 9.47 16.08
CA ASP A 167 0.56 9.93 16.79
C ASP A 167 1.57 10.62 15.86
N TYR A 168 1.29 10.61 14.55
CA TYR A 168 2.13 11.31 13.59
C TYR A 168 1.77 12.79 13.55
N HIS A 169 2.62 13.62 14.14
CA HIS A 169 2.58 15.07 14.03
C HIS A 169 3.52 15.53 12.92
N PRO A 170 3.01 15.93 11.75
CA PRO A 170 3.86 16.35 10.62
C PRO A 170 4.48 17.75 10.82
N TYR A 171 4.32 18.37 11.97
CA TYR A 171 4.89 19.66 12.26
C TYR A 171 6.26 19.54 12.91
N TYR A 172 7.27 19.38 12.08
CA TYR A 172 8.55 20.01 12.33
C TYR A 172 8.48 21.36 11.62
N ASP A 173 8.17 22.43 12.35
CA ASP A 173 8.35 23.79 11.85
C ASP A 173 9.84 24.14 12.01
N PRO A 174 10.60 24.26 10.92
CA PRO A 174 12.03 24.62 11.02
C PRO A 174 12.24 26.07 11.49
N THR A 175 11.17 26.82 11.82
CA THR A 175 11.24 28.17 12.40
C THR A 175 11.01 28.20 13.90
N ASP A 176 10.63 27.08 14.54
CA ASP A 176 10.70 26.96 15.97
C ASP A 176 12.19 26.83 16.34
N ASP A 177 12.75 27.90 16.89
CA ASP A 177 14.08 27.94 17.49
C ASP A 177 14.17 26.92 18.63
N TYR A 178 14.34 25.65 18.28
CA TYR A 178 14.71 24.61 19.20
C TYR A 178 16.22 24.68 19.35
N GLU A 179 16.68 25.33 20.42
CA GLU A 179 18.07 25.19 20.85
C GLU A 179 18.32 23.71 21.12
N PRO A 180 19.29 23.07 20.48
CA PRO A 180 19.60 21.66 20.70
C PRO A 180 20.35 21.54 22.03
N GLU A 181 19.63 21.55 23.15
CA GLU A 181 20.14 21.16 24.47
C GLU A 181 19.89 19.68 24.76
N ASP A 182 19.96 18.81 23.76
CA ASP A 182 20.19 17.42 24.05
C ASP A 182 21.19 16.87 23.03
N TYR A 183 22.43 16.90 23.45
CA TYR A 183 23.54 16.19 22.86
C TYR A 183 23.20 14.71 22.86
N TYR A 184 22.85 14.20 21.67
CA TYR A 184 22.64 12.79 21.45
C TYR A 184 23.97 12.06 21.68
N ASP A 185 24.09 11.40 22.82
CA ASP A 185 25.20 10.49 23.12
C ASP A 185 24.89 9.13 22.47
N PRO A 186 25.67 8.70 21.49
CA PRO A 186 25.47 7.39 20.87
C PRO A 186 25.71 6.21 21.82
N SER A 187 26.16 6.45 23.07
CA SER A 187 26.37 5.41 24.07
C SER A 187 25.12 5.07 24.88
N ASP A 188 24.03 5.86 24.74
CA ASP A 188 22.75 5.58 25.38
C ASP A 188 21.86 4.63 24.54
N TYR A 189 22.44 3.92 23.58
CA TYR A 189 21.77 2.80 22.93
C TYR A 189 21.67 1.66 23.95
N TYR A 190 20.71 1.77 24.86
CA TYR A 190 20.25 0.61 25.59
C TYR A 190 19.63 -0.33 24.58
N GLU A 191 20.12 -1.58 24.56
CA GLU A 191 19.37 -2.69 24.01
C GLU A 191 18.02 -2.70 24.76
N GLU A 192 16.97 -2.16 24.14
CA GLU A 192 15.61 -2.35 24.64
C GLU A 192 15.38 -3.86 24.61
N GLU A 193 15.18 -4.43 25.80
CA GLU A 193 14.73 -5.81 25.91
C GLU A 193 13.45 -5.93 25.05
N GLU A 194 13.45 -6.87 24.11
CA GLU A 194 12.31 -7.17 23.26
C GLU A 194 11.05 -7.34 24.13
N THR A 195 10.21 -6.33 24.15
CA THR A 195 8.92 -6.39 24.84
C THR A 195 7.90 -6.95 23.86
N TYR A 196 7.60 -8.24 23.98
CA TYR A 196 6.64 -8.97 23.13
C TYR A 196 5.18 -8.57 23.36
N ASP A 197 4.89 -7.38 23.87
CA ASP A 197 3.57 -7.02 24.36
C ASP A 197 2.86 -5.93 23.55
N ASN A 198 3.54 -5.23 22.62
CA ASN A 198 2.95 -4.09 21.92
C ASN A 198 1.84 -4.49 20.94
N TYR A 199 1.93 -5.68 20.36
CA TYR A 199 0.99 -6.20 19.37
C TYR A 199 0.21 -7.41 19.85
N ASN A 200 0.17 -7.61 21.17
CA ASN A 200 -0.58 -8.69 21.82
C ASN A 200 -2.06 -8.66 21.39
N GLY A 201 -2.61 -9.80 21.00
CA GLY A 201 -3.94 -9.94 20.42
C GLY A 201 -4.00 -9.79 18.90
N SER A 202 -2.88 -9.50 18.23
CA SER A 202 -2.81 -9.53 16.78
C SER A 202 -2.57 -10.94 16.25
N TYR A 203 -3.04 -11.24 15.06
CA TYR A 203 -2.80 -12.52 14.42
C TYR A 203 -1.30 -12.71 14.12
N ALA A 204 -0.63 -11.66 13.70
CA ALA A 204 0.80 -11.69 13.39
C ALA A 204 1.63 -12.13 14.60
N GLN A 205 1.36 -11.61 15.80
CA GLN A 205 2.09 -11.97 17.01
C GLN A 205 1.61 -13.26 17.63
N ASP A 206 0.29 -13.41 17.86
CA ASP A 206 -0.25 -14.51 18.67
C ASP A 206 -0.31 -15.85 17.93
N VAL A 207 -0.48 -15.84 16.61
CA VAL A 207 -0.63 -17.06 15.80
C VAL A 207 0.62 -17.33 14.98
N GLU A 208 1.21 -16.32 14.36
CA GLU A 208 2.37 -16.48 13.49
C GLU A 208 3.70 -16.25 14.22
N GLY A 209 3.66 -15.72 15.44
CA GLY A 209 4.84 -15.60 16.32
C GLY A 209 5.84 -14.53 15.88
N TRP A 210 5.38 -13.50 15.18
CA TRP A 210 6.22 -12.35 14.83
C TRP A 210 6.57 -11.54 16.07
N SER A 211 7.83 -11.13 16.21
CA SER A 211 8.24 -10.22 17.28
C SER A 211 7.71 -8.80 17.01
N ASP A 212 7.65 -7.98 18.06
CA ASP A 212 7.32 -6.56 17.94
C ASP A 212 8.22 -5.87 16.92
N GLN A 213 9.51 -6.19 16.95
CA GLN A 213 10.49 -5.62 16.04
C GLN A 213 10.25 -6.05 14.58
N ASP A 214 9.89 -7.32 14.35
CA ASP A 214 9.55 -7.79 13.03
C ASP A 214 8.28 -7.10 12.50
N ILE A 215 7.30 -6.86 13.39
CA ILE A 215 6.06 -6.15 13.04
C ILE A 215 6.37 -4.67 12.73
N ASP A 216 7.27 -4.04 13.49
CA ASP A 216 7.71 -2.67 13.23
C ASP A 216 8.51 -2.58 11.93
N ASP A 217 9.46 -3.48 11.70
CA ASP A 217 10.38 -3.43 10.56
C ASP A 217 9.71 -3.88 9.25
N VAL A 218 8.87 -4.92 9.31
CA VAL A 218 8.26 -5.54 8.12
C VAL A 218 6.89 -4.92 7.81
N PHE A 219 6.13 -4.59 8.85
CA PHE A 219 4.74 -4.12 8.73
C PHE A 219 4.58 -2.64 9.06
N ASP A 220 5.67 -1.89 9.22
CA ASP A 220 5.63 -0.48 9.62
C ASP A 220 4.85 -0.26 10.95
N GLY A 221 4.92 -1.21 11.88
CA GLY A 221 4.21 -1.18 13.13
C GLY A 221 2.70 -1.43 13.02
N ASP A 222 2.23 -1.98 11.90
CA ASP A 222 0.84 -2.38 11.71
C ASP A 222 0.73 -3.91 11.63
N PRO A 223 0.37 -4.61 12.73
CA PRO A 223 0.27 -6.07 12.74
C PRO A 223 -0.78 -6.62 11.78
N ASP A 224 -1.73 -5.77 11.33
CA ASP A 224 -2.70 -6.15 10.30
C ASP A 224 -2.12 -6.07 8.91
N ALA A 225 -1.02 -5.35 8.72
CA ALA A 225 -0.29 -5.38 7.47
C ALA A 225 0.32 -6.77 7.19
N TYR A 226 0.34 -7.68 8.19
CA TYR A 226 0.59 -9.11 7.99
C TYR A 226 -0.28 -9.68 6.86
N TRP A 227 -1.54 -9.28 6.79
CA TRP A 227 -2.46 -9.68 5.72
C TRP A 227 -2.10 -9.08 4.36
N ASN A 228 -1.16 -8.12 4.30
CA ASN A 228 -0.64 -7.52 3.06
C ASN A 228 0.57 -8.27 2.51
N ILE A 229 1.20 -9.15 3.30
CA ILE A 229 2.30 -10.02 2.83
C ILE A 229 1.78 -11.16 1.95
N ASP A 230 0.53 -11.31 1.89
CA ASP A 230 -0.11 -12.31 1.04
C ASP A 230 0.06 -12.08 -0.44
#